data_c9781f7a3498a55fa757a5341879c458
#
_entry.id   c9781f7a3498a55fa757a5341879c458
#
_cell.length_a   1.000
_cell.length_b   1.000
_cell.length_c   1.000
_cell.angle_alpha   90.00
_cell.angle_beta   90.00
_cell.angle_gamma   90.00
#
_symmetry.space_group_name_H-M   'P 1'
#
loop_
_entity.id
_entity.type
_entity.pdbx_description
1 polymer ?
#
loop_
_entity_poly.entity_id
_entity_poly.type
_entity_poly.pdbx_seq_one_letter_code
_entity_poly.pdbx_strand_id
1 'polypeptide(L)'
;GGPDRNVLVALFRHGDEMAGMWSWEKEPDSLSLYARLIVISPQYRSAKLATAVMPLAELAGRAMGAEFFFGLATLKIPHMQHALEAVGWQLIGFTSGYDQEQVAPGVVKRVFEAVYCKVLVPEEELVRPDPKNLTPRARALFDALFPAAPSAPVPHAASPEGGP
;
A
#
# COMPACT_ATOMS: atom_id res chain seq x y z
N GLY A 1 -12.52 -22.01 -9.99
CA GLY A 1 -12.79 -20.62 -10.35
C GLY A 1 -12.81 -20.47 -11.85
N GLY A 2 -13.81 -19.81 -12.41
CA GLY A 2 -13.84 -19.51 -13.85
C GLY A 2 -12.86 -18.39 -14.20
N PRO A 3 -12.54 -18.21 -15.49
CA PRO A 3 -11.59 -17.19 -15.97
C PRO A 3 -12.01 -15.74 -15.65
N ASP A 4 -13.27 -15.51 -15.30
CA ASP A 4 -13.84 -14.17 -15.05
C ASP A 4 -13.87 -13.77 -13.56
N ARG A 5 -13.18 -14.50 -12.69
CA ARG A 5 -13.15 -14.17 -11.25
C ARG A 5 -11.96 -13.26 -10.94
N ASN A 6 -12.26 -11.99 -10.70
CA ASN A 6 -11.27 -11.00 -10.28
C ASN A 6 -10.91 -11.05 -8.79
N VAL A 7 -11.55 -11.92 -8.01
CA VAL A 7 -11.30 -12.03 -6.56
C VAL A 7 -10.43 -13.24 -6.26
N LEU A 8 -9.33 -13.00 -5.57
CA LEU A 8 -8.37 -13.97 -5.07
C LEU A 8 -8.51 -14.06 -3.56
N VAL A 9 -8.40 -15.26 -3.00
CA VAL A 9 -8.45 -15.50 -1.56
C VAL A 9 -7.28 -16.39 -1.16
N ALA A 10 -6.44 -15.93 -0.23
CA ALA A 10 -5.44 -16.74 0.44
C ALA A 10 -5.92 -17.11 1.84
N LEU A 11 -5.77 -18.37 2.21
CA LEU A 11 -6.11 -18.89 3.53
C LEU A 11 -4.81 -19.17 4.30
N PHE A 12 -4.73 -18.68 5.52
CA PHE A 12 -3.61 -18.93 6.44
C PHE A 12 -4.02 -20.05 7.40
N ARG A 13 -3.18 -21.07 7.50
CA ARG A 13 -3.43 -22.21 8.37
C ARG A 13 -2.25 -22.44 9.30
N HIS A 14 -2.55 -22.90 10.52
CA HIS A 14 -1.57 -23.41 11.47
C HIS A 14 -2.00 -24.84 11.81
N GLY A 15 -1.35 -25.82 11.20
CA GLY A 15 -1.85 -27.20 11.21
C GLY A 15 -3.22 -27.27 10.54
N ASP A 16 -4.21 -27.79 11.25
CA ASP A 16 -5.59 -27.90 10.78
C ASP A 16 -6.47 -26.68 11.10
N GLU A 17 -5.95 -25.75 11.90
CA GLU A 17 -6.69 -24.55 12.29
C GLU A 17 -6.59 -23.43 11.26
N MET A 18 -7.68 -22.67 11.09
CA MET A 18 -7.72 -21.45 10.28
C MET A 18 -7.14 -20.28 11.07
N ALA A 19 -5.96 -19.82 10.70
CA ALA A 19 -5.29 -18.68 11.33
C ALA A 19 -5.79 -17.33 10.75
N GLY A 20 -6.25 -17.32 9.51
CA GLY A 20 -6.76 -16.11 8.88
C GLY A 20 -7.01 -16.25 7.38
N MET A 21 -7.40 -15.15 6.77
CA MET A 21 -7.56 -15.04 5.32
C MET A 21 -7.19 -13.65 4.84
N TRP A 22 -6.81 -13.57 3.58
CA TRP A 22 -6.66 -12.32 2.85
C TRP A 22 -7.33 -12.44 1.48
N SER A 23 -8.05 -11.41 1.06
CA SER A 23 -8.66 -11.34 -0.26
C SER A 23 -8.21 -10.10 -1.03
N TRP A 24 -8.01 -10.29 -2.33
CA TRP A 24 -7.67 -9.24 -3.29
C TRP A 24 -8.67 -9.24 -4.43
N GLU A 25 -8.87 -8.08 -5.01
CA GLU A 25 -9.59 -7.92 -6.26
C GLU A 25 -8.62 -7.44 -7.33
N LYS A 26 -8.57 -8.17 -8.44
CA LYS A 26 -7.75 -7.81 -9.59
C LYS A 26 -8.50 -6.79 -10.45
N GLU A 27 -7.81 -5.72 -10.82
CA GLU A 27 -8.24 -4.74 -11.80
C GLU A 27 -7.38 -4.89 -13.06
N PRO A 28 -7.85 -5.66 -14.07
CA PRO A 28 -7.02 -6.04 -15.22
C PRO A 28 -6.53 -4.84 -16.04
N ASP A 29 -7.37 -3.82 -16.20
CA ASP A 29 -7.09 -2.65 -17.04
C ASP A 29 -5.96 -1.78 -16.49
N SER A 30 -5.76 -1.79 -15.16
CA SER A 30 -4.72 -1.03 -14.47
C SER A 30 -3.57 -1.90 -13.97
N LEU A 31 -3.60 -3.21 -14.23
CA LEU A 31 -2.65 -4.20 -13.69
C LEU A 31 -2.48 -4.07 -12.17
N SER A 32 -3.57 -3.73 -11.47
CA SER A 32 -3.54 -3.51 -10.03
C SER A 32 -4.29 -4.58 -9.25
N LEU A 33 -3.93 -4.69 -7.97
CA LEU A 33 -4.62 -5.51 -6.98
C LEU A 33 -5.10 -4.64 -5.82
N TYR A 34 -6.40 -4.65 -5.59
CA TYR A 34 -7.02 -4.04 -4.44
C TYR A 34 -7.04 -5.04 -3.27
N ALA A 35 -6.35 -4.70 -2.17
CA ALA A 35 -6.39 -5.47 -0.93
C ALA A 35 -7.71 -5.19 -0.21
N ARG A 36 -8.70 -6.09 -0.37
CA ARG A 36 -10.06 -5.87 0.12
C ARG A 36 -10.22 -6.13 1.60
N LEU A 37 -9.72 -7.28 2.06
CA LEU A 37 -9.97 -7.74 3.42
C LEU A 37 -8.83 -8.62 3.90
N ILE A 38 -8.31 -8.31 5.08
CA ILE A 38 -7.46 -9.20 5.85
C ILE A 38 -8.14 -9.49 7.18
N VAL A 39 -8.30 -10.76 7.51
CA VAL A 39 -8.85 -11.22 8.79
C VAL A 39 -7.86 -12.15 9.42
N ILE A 40 -7.48 -11.88 10.67
CA ILE A 40 -6.63 -12.73 11.48
C ILE A 40 -7.42 -13.19 12.70
N SER A 41 -7.48 -14.50 12.91
CA SER A 41 -8.12 -15.09 14.08
C SER A 41 -7.52 -14.53 15.37
N PRO A 42 -8.30 -14.23 16.42
CA PRO A 42 -7.85 -13.51 17.61
C PRO A 42 -6.58 -14.10 18.26
N GLN A 43 -6.47 -15.42 18.33
CA GLN A 43 -5.33 -16.12 18.91
C GLN A 43 -4.02 -15.95 18.13
N TYR A 44 -4.08 -15.52 16.85
CA TYR A 44 -2.91 -15.34 15.99
C TYR A 44 -2.56 -13.86 15.73
N ARG A 45 -3.31 -12.90 16.30
CA ARG A 45 -3.09 -11.46 16.05
C ARG A 45 -1.74 -10.96 16.58
N SER A 46 -1.25 -11.51 17.68
CA SER A 46 0.04 -11.14 18.27
C SER A 46 1.26 -11.69 17.52
N ALA A 47 1.07 -12.64 16.61
CA ALA A 47 2.15 -13.30 15.87
C ALA A 47 2.70 -12.48 14.69
N LYS A 48 2.33 -11.20 14.54
CA LYS A 48 2.71 -10.34 13.40
C LYS A 48 2.38 -10.98 12.04
N LEU A 49 1.34 -11.82 12.01
CA LEU A 49 0.99 -12.61 10.82
C LEU A 49 0.69 -11.73 9.61
N ALA A 50 0.02 -10.60 9.80
CA ALA A 50 -0.23 -9.64 8.72
C ALA A 50 1.07 -9.19 8.03
N THR A 51 2.08 -8.77 8.80
CA THR A 51 3.39 -8.37 8.28
C THR A 51 4.11 -9.52 7.58
N ALA A 52 4.00 -10.74 8.11
CA ALA A 52 4.67 -11.92 7.55
C ALA A 52 4.06 -12.37 6.19
N VAL A 53 2.75 -12.18 5.99
CA VAL A 53 2.06 -12.65 4.76
C VAL A 53 2.09 -11.61 3.63
N MET A 54 2.31 -10.33 3.91
CA MET A 54 2.34 -9.27 2.89
C MET A 54 3.40 -9.50 1.80
N PRO A 55 4.65 -9.90 2.09
CA PRO A 55 5.63 -10.23 1.05
C PRO A 55 5.20 -11.40 0.16
N LEU A 56 4.47 -12.38 0.71
CA LEU A 56 3.93 -13.50 -0.08
C LEU A 56 2.84 -13.01 -1.05
N ALA A 57 2.02 -12.07 -0.61
CA ALA A 57 1.03 -11.42 -1.47
C ALA A 57 1.67 -10.66 -2.63
N GLU A 58 2.76 -9.94 -2.37
CA GLU A 58 3.51 -9.24 -3.41
C GLU A 58 4.12 -10.22 -4.42
N LEU A 59 4.71 -11.32 -3.95
CA LEU A 59 5.24 -12.37 -4.82
C LEU A 59 4.14 -12.95 -5.72
N ALA A 60 2.99 -13.28 -5.15
CA ALA A 60 1.85 -13.79 -5.88
C ALA A 60 1.31 -12.75 -6.88
N GLY A 61 1.23 -11.49 -6.49
CA GLY A 61 0.81 -10.38 -7.34
C GLY A 61 1.71 -10.19 -8.55
N ARG A 62 3.02 -10.17 -8.34
CA ARG A 62 4.01 -10.10 -9.44
C ARG A 62 3.88 -11.29 -10.39
N ALA A 63 3.68 -12.51 -9.87
CA ALA A 63 3.47 -13.70 -10.68
C ALA A 63 2.17 -13.64 -11.52
N MET A 64 1.20 -12.81 -11.10
CA MET A 64 -0.03 -12.55 -11.84
C MET A 64 0.04 -11.32 -12.76
N GLY A 65 1.21 -10.69 -12.87
CA GLY A 65 1.41 -9.49 -13.67
C GLY A 65 0.85 -8.20 -13.04
N ALA A 66 0.67 -8.16 -11.72
CA ALA A 66 0.30 -6.92 -11.05
C ALA A 66 1.52 -6.00 -10.93
N GLU A 67 1.30 -4.72 -11.21
CA GLU A 67 2.30 -3.65 -11.16
C GLU A 67 2.05 -2.68 -9.99
N PHE A 68 0.86 -2.74 -9.40
CA PHE A 68 0.43 -1.83 -8.36
C PHE A 68 -0.49 -2.52 -7.36
N PHE A 69 -0.21 -2.30 -6.07
CA PHE A 69 -1.10 -2.69 -4.98
C PHE A 69 -1.66 -1.46 -4.30
N PHE A 70 -2.93 -1.52 -3.91
CA PHE A 70 -3.53 -0.52 -3.04
C PHE A 70 -4.53 -1.16 -2.08
N GLY A 71 -4.81 -0.46 -1.00
CA GLY A 71 -5.76 -0.91 0.01
C GLY A 71 -6.09 0.19 1.02
N LEU A 72 -7.09 -0.09 1.82
CA LEU A 72 -7.59 0.80 2.84
C LEU A 72 -7.22 0.27 4.22
N ALA A 73 -6.87 1.17 5.12
CA ALA A 73 -6.60 0.87 6.51
C ALA A 73 -7.47 1.74 7.42
N THR A 74 -8.14 1.09 8.37
CA THR A 74 -8.95 1.79 9.35
C THR A 74 -8.13 2.80 10.15
N LEU A 75 -8.72 3.95 10.45
CA LEU A 75 -8.15 4.96 11.34
C LEU A 75 -8.55 4.77 12.81
N LYS A 76 -9.32 3.72 13.11
CA LYS A 76 -9.76 3.42 14.48
C LYS A 76 -8.62 2.94 15.37
N ILE A 77 -7.69 2.15 14.80
CA ILE A 77 -6.49 1.64 15.46
C ILE A 77 -5.32 1.61 14.46
N PRO A 78 -4.08 1.88 14.90
CA PRO A 78 -2.95 2.03 13.97
C PRO A 78 -2.31 0.70 13.52
N HIS A 79 -2.76 -0.45 14.00
CA HIS A 79 -2.08 -1.73 13.79
C HIS A 79 -1.87 -2.08 12.31
N MET A 80 -2.90 -1.88 11.46
CA MET A 80 -2.78 -2.16 10.04
C MET A 80 -1.88 -1.14 9.34
N GLN A 81 -1.96 0.14 9.72
CA GLN A 81 -1.08 1.18 9.19
C GLN A 81 0.39 0.82 9.45
N HIS A 82 0.76 0.50 10.69
CA HIS A 82 2.11 0.05 11.04
C HIS A 82 2.54 -1.22 10.29
N ALA A 83 1.62 -2.17 10.06
CA ALA A 83 1.94 -3.39 9.34
C ALA A 83 2.25 -3.11 7.87
N LEU A 84 1.49 -2.24 7.21
CA LEU A 84 1.71 -1.82 5.83
C LEU A 84 3.03 -1.06 5.69
N GLU A 85 3.27 -0.06 6.54
CA GLU A 85 4.50 0.75 6.55
C GLU A 85 5.75 -0.11 6.79
N ALA A 86 5.67 -1.09 7.70
CA ALA A 86 6.78 -1.99 8.01
C ALA A 86 7.23 -2.86 6.83
N VAL A 87 6.38 -3.08 5.83
CA VAL A 87 6.70 -3.82 4.60
C VAL A 87 6.81 -2.92 3.37
N GLY A 88 6.94 -1.60 3.58
CA GLY A 88 7.23 -0.62 2.54
C GLY A 88 6.02 -0.18 1.72
N TRP A 89 4.80 -0.32 2.24
CA TRP A 89 3.65 0.35 1.66
C TRP A 89 3.67 1.83 2.04
N GLN A 90 3.22 2.67 1.12
CA GLN A 90 3.23 4.11 1.25
C GLN A 90 1.81 4.64 1.47
N LEU A 91 1.64 5.50 2.47
CA LEU A 91 0.42 6.29 2.62
C LEU A 91 0.31 7.28 1.47
N ILE A 92 -0.82 7.27 0.75
CA ILE A 92 -1.08 8.14 -0.41
C ILE A 92 -2.28 9.05 -0.22
N GLY A 93 -3.01 8.93 0.88
CA GLY A 93 -4.13 9.81 1.17
C GLY A 93 -5.15 9.21 2.13
N PHE A 94 -6.33 9.81 2.11
CA PHE A 94 -7.46 9.39 2.94
C PHE A 94 -8.75 9.42 2.13
N THR A 95 -9.64 8.44 2.38
CA THR A 95 -11.01 8.47 1.88
C THR A 95 -11.94 9.01 2.96
N SER A 96 -12.94 9.79 2.56
CA SER A 96 -13.99 10.25 3.47
C SER A 96 -15.29 9.49 3.19
N GLY A 97 -15.68 8.63 4.13
CA GLY A 97 -16.99 7.96 4.04
C GLY A 97 -17.10 6.85 3.01
N TYR A 98 -15.99 6.23 2.62
CA TYR A 98 -16.00 5.06 1.73
C TYR A 98 -16.67 3.87 2.41
N ASP A 99 -16.26 3.55 3.63
CA ASP A 99 -16.78 2.40 4.37
C ASP A 99 -17.75 2.82 5.49
N GLN A 100 -18.41 1.84 6.05
CA GLN A 100 -19.37 1.99 7.15
C GLN A 100 -18.95 1.11 8.32
N GLU A 101 -18.92 1.69 9.52
CA GLU A 101 -18.66 0.97 10.76
C GLU A 101 -19.76 1.17 11.78
N GLN A 102 -20.00 0.14 12.58
CA GLN A 102 -20.81 0.26 13.77
C GLN A 102 -19.99 0.98 14.87
N VAL A 103 -20.29 2.25 15.09
CA VAL A 103 -19.56 3.11 16.06
C VAL A 103 -20.13 3.02 17.47
N ALA A 104 -21.36 2.53 17.60
CA ALA A 104 -22.03 2.20 18.87
C ALA A 104 -23.10 1.14 18.60
N PRO A 105 -23.65 0.46 19.62
CA PRO A 105 -24.71 -0.52 19.43
C PRO A 105 -25.89 0.05 18.61
N GLY A 106 -26.15 -0.54 17.43
CA GLY A 106 -27.19 -0.09 16.50
C GLY A 106 -26.91 1.19 15.73
N VAL A 107 -25.74 1.84 15.91
CA VAL A 107 -25.38 3.09 15.23
C VAL A 107 -24.28 2.82 14.20
N VAL A 108 -24.64 2.90 12.91
CA VAL A 108 -23.70 2.78 11.79
C VAL A 108 -23.40 4.18 11.26
N LYS A 109 -22.11 4.48 11.04
CA LYS A 109 -21.64 5.72 10.41
C LYS A 109 -20.62 5.43 9.32
N ARG A 110 -20.53 6.36 8.36
CA ARG A 110 -19.44 6.36 7.39
C ARG A 110 -18.16 6.83 8.08
N VAL A 111 -17.05 6.17 7.76
CA VAL A 111 -15.75 6.39 8.40
C VAL A 111 -14.71 6.86 7.40
N PHE A 112 -13.69 7.53 7.91
CA PHE A 112 -12.48 7.83 7.16
C PHE A 112 -11.55 6.62 7.20
N GLU A 113 -10.82 6.40 6.11
CA GLU A 113 -9.78 5.39 6.05
C GLU A 113 -8.51 5.96 5.41
N ALA A 114 -7.37 5.44 5.80
CA ALA A 114 -6.10 5.73 5.15
C ALA A 114 -5.96 4.87 3.89
N VAL A 115 -5.50 5.48 2.80
CA VAL A 115 -5.22 4.80 1.53
C VAL A 115 -3.73 4.53 1.44
N TYR A 116 -3.38 3.26 1.33
CA TYR A 116 -2.01 2.80 1.17
C TYR A 116 -1.80 2.18 -0.20
N CYS A 117 -0.61 2.35 -0.75
CA CYS A 117 -0.23 1.64 -1.97
C CYS A 117 1.19 1.07 -1.89
N LYS A 118 1.47 0.15 -2.81
CA LYS A 118 2.81 -0.30 -3.12
C LYS A 118 2.97 -0.45 -4.62
N VAL A 119 3.91 0.29 -5.17
CA VAL A 119 4.33 0.17 -6.57
C VAL A 119 5.23 -1.05 -6.68
N LEU A 120 5.01 -1.87 -7.71
CA LEU A 120 5.75 -3.10 -7.96
C LEU A 120 6.66 -3.01 -9.20
N VAL A 121 6.56 -1.93 -9.96
CA VAL A 121 7.49 -1.61 -11.07
C VAL A 121 8.68 -0.80 -10.56
N PRO A 122 9.79 -0.75 -11.30
CA PRO A 122 10.93 0.11 -11.01
C PRO A 122 10.55 1.60 -10.98
N GLU A 123 11.26 2.40 -10.19
CA GLU A 123 10.95 3.84 -10.00
C GLU A 123 11.07 4.62 -11.32
N GLU A 124 11.97 4.23 -12.21
CA GLU A 124 12.17 4.82 -13.54
C GLU A 124 10.97 4.68 -14.48
N GLU A 125 10.05 3.76 -14.19
CA GLU A 125 8.78 3.62 -14.93
C GLU A 125 7.69 4.58 -14.41
N LEU A 126 7.95 5.28 -13.30
CA LEU A 126 7.01 6.23 -12.72
C LEU A 126 7.22 7.63 -13.31
N VAL A 127 6.16 8.20 -13.87
CA VAL A 127 6.18 9.58 -14.36
C VAL A 127 5.67 10.52 -13.27
N ARG A 128 6.55 11.37 -12.75
CA ARG A 128 6.12 12.44 -11.83
C ARG A 128 5.33 13.51 -12.59
N PRO A 129 4.28 14.07 -12.00
CA PRO A 129 3.50 15.11 -12.65
C PRO A 129 4.32 16.39 -12.82
N ASP A 130 4.10 17.12 -13.94
CA ASP A 130 4.61 18.49 -14.05
C ASP A 130 3.90 19.35 -12.98
N PRO A 131 4.65 20.08 -12.14
CA PRO A 131 4.08 20.95 -11.10
C PRO A 131 3.07 21.97 -11.63
N LYS A 132 3.16 22.36 -12.92
CA LYS A 132 2.24 23.29 -13.56
C LYS A 132 0.83 22.70 -13.73
N ASN A 133 0.71 21.37 -13.77
CA ASN A 133 -0.56 20.66 -13.90
C ASN A 133 -1.25 20.45 -12.56
N LEU A 134 -0.63 20.83 -11.44
CA LEU A 134 -1.17 20.67 -10.11
C LEU A 134 -1.73 21.98 -9.57
N THR A 135 -2.92 21.93 -8.97
CA THR A 135 -3.39 23.05 -8.16
C THR A 135 -2.45 23.27 -6.97
N PRO A 136 -2.38 24.47 -6.36
CA PRO A 136 -1.53 24.71 -5.19
C PRO A 136 -1.76 23.70 -4.05
N ARG A 137 -3.02 23.32 -3.81
CA ARG A 137 -3.38 22.34 -2.78
C ARG A 137 -2.92 20.92 -3.15
N ALA A 138 -3.11 20.50 -4.39
CA ALA A 138 -2.67 19.19 -4.87
C ALA A 138 -1.14 19.10 -4.83
N ARG A 139 -0.43 20.16 -5.21
CA ARG A 139 1.03 20.23 -5.15
C ARG A 139 1.55 20.09 -3.72
N ALA A 140 0.99 20.86 -2.77
CA ALA A 140 1.41 20.78 -1.37
C ALA A 140 1.23 19.37 -0.80
N LEU A 141 0.12 18.71 -1.12
CA LEU A 141 -0.13 17.33 -0.70
C LEU A 141 0.82 16.35 -1.40
N PHE A 142 1.03 16.51 -2.70
CA PHE A 142 1.95 15.67 -3.47
C PHE A 142 3.37 15.73 -2.93
N ASP A 143 3.89 16.94 -2.68
CA ASP A 143 5.26 17.15 -2.16
C ASP A 143 5.41 16.56 -0.73
N ALA A 144 4.34 16.59 0.08
CA ALA A 144 4.34 15.98 1.40
C ALA A 144 4.34 14.44 1.37
N LEU A 145 3.62 13.84 0.42
CA LEU A 145 3.51 12.38 0.28
C LEU A 145 4.68 11.77 -0.51
N PHE A 146 5.22 12.52 -1.48
CA PHE A 146 6.26 12.07 -2.41
C PHE A 146 7.42 13.06 -2.46
N PRO A 147 8.15 13.24 -1.36
CA PRO A 147 9.28 14.18 -1.33
C PRO A 147 10.29 13.81 -2.43
N ALA A 148 10.89 14.84 -3.06
CA ALA A 148 11.96 14.61 -4.00
C ALA A 148 13.13 13.92 -3.27
N ALA A 149 13.75 12.93 -3.93
CA ALA A 149 14.97 12.35 -3.39
C ALA A 149 16.01 13.48 -3.14
N PRO A 150 16.76 13.44 -2.03
CA PRO A 150 17.83 14.42 -1.81
C PRO A 150 18.79 14.39 -3.00
N SER A 151 19.01 15.56 -3.62
CA SER A 151 19.96 15.69 -4.74
C SER A 151 21.29 15.08 -4.31
N ALA A 152 21.81 14.14 -5.07
CA ALA A 152 23.15 13.63 -4.83
C ALA A 152 24.13 14.81 -4.77
N PRO A 153 25.07 14.87 -3.82
CA PRO A 153 26.04 15.95 -3.75
C PRO A 153 26.77 16.02 -5.09
N VAL A 154 26.74 17.20 -5.69
CA VAL A 154 27.51 17.48 -6.93
C VAL A 154 28.97 17.15 -6.61
N PRO A 155 29.62 16.22 -7.32
CA PRO A 155 31.04 15.96 -7.09
C PRO A 155 31.79 17.27 -7.30
N HIS A 156 32.43 17.76 -6.24
CA HIS A 156 33.36 18.90 -6.35
C HIS A 156 34.40 18.54 -7.43
N ALA A 157 34.36 19.28 -8.52
CA ALA A 157 35.41 19.20 -9.51
C ALA A 157 36.75 19.46 -8.78
N ALA A 158 37.63 18.47 -8.76
CA ALA A 158 38.95 18.60 -8.22
C ALA A 158 39.61 19.76 -8.98
N SER A 159 40.02 20.81 -8.24
CA SER A 159 40.80 21.88 -8.80
C SER A 159 42.10 21.29 -9.38
N PRO A 160 42.50 21.65 -10.59
CA PRO A 160 43.80 21.21 -11.10
C PRO A 160 44.89 21.86 -10.24
N GLU A 161 45.59 21.03 -9.46
CA GLU A 161 46.80 21.46 -8.79
C GLU A 161 47.79 21.92 -9.86
N GLY A 162 48.15 23.21 -9.77
CA GLY A 162 49.21 23.78 -10.57
C GLY A 162 50.54 23.09 -10.26
N GLY A 163 51.09 22.44 -11.24
CA GLY A 163 52.50 22.02 -11.21
C GLY A 163 53.44 23.20 -11.43
N PRO A 164 54.68 23.05 -11.02
CA PRO A 164 55.70 24.12 -10.96
C PRO A 164 56.15 24.62 -12.31
#